data_66820225c1202a7a6bf79b5239ea4f27
#
_entry.id   66820225c1202a7a6bf79b5239ea4f27
#
_cell.length_a   1.000
_cell.length_b   1.000
_cell.length_c   1.000
_cell.angle_alpha   90.00
_cell.angle_beta   90.00
_cell.angle_gamma   90.00
#
_symmetry.space_group_name_H-M   'P 1'
#
loop_
_entity.id
_entity.type
_entity.pdbx_description
1 polymer ?
#
loop_
_entity_poly.entity_id
_entity_poly.type
_entity_poly.pdbx_seq_one_letter_code
_entity_poly.pdbx_strand_id
1 'polypeptide(L)'
;MIARSVAIALCILLPACGPTPPHGGATAAPPAIITAVGPIPGPMPASAPSGNPYTNDRTAMGEGRQLFVRFNCSGCHGGRAGGGMGPSLRDVDWLYGHNDAQIFSSIVEGRAHGMPSWNTRLTPDQVWKLVTYIKSLRTRNEPQAPPTE
;
A
#
# COMPACT_ATOMS: atom_id res chain seq x y z
N MET A 1 -56.30 -64.51 -18.52
CA MET A 1 -55.95 -63.18 -18.09
C MET A 1 -54.46 -62.97 -18.38
N ILE A 2 -54.12 -62.19 -19.43
CA ILE A 2 -52.80 -62.06 -20.00
C ILE A 2 -52.30 -60.68 -19.57
N ALA A 3 -51.31 -60.62 -18.65
CA ALA A 3 -50.67 -59.38 -18.22
C ALA A 3 -49.64 -58.98 -19.26
N ARG A 4 -49.84 -57.85 -19.91
CA ARG A 4 -48.84 -57.24 -20.79
C ARG A 4 -47.95 -56.35 -20.02
N SER A 5 -46.67 -56.72 -19.88
CA SER A 5 -45.61 -55.87 -19.35
C SER A 5 -45.19 -54.86 -20.42
N VAL A 6 -45.35 -53.58 -20.11
CA VAL A 6 -44.84 -52.46 -20.92
C VAL A 6 -43.44 -52.13 -20.42
N ALA A 7 -42.43 -52.40 -21.19
CA ALA A 7 -41.06 -51.97 -20.96
C ALA A 7 -40.89 -50.53 -21.43
N ILE A 8 -40.68 -49.63 -20.48
CA ILE A 8 -40.32 -48.23 -20.76
C ILE A 8 -38.82 -48.17 -21.00
N ALA A 9 -38.40 -47.94 -22.24
CA ALA A 9 -37.02 -47.70 -22.59
C ALA A 9 -36.68 -46.24 -22.22
N LEU A 10 -35.85 -46.06 -21.21
CA LEU A 10 -35.33 -44.76 -20.82
C LEU A 10 -34.14 -44.40 -21.72
N CYS A 11 -34.37 -43.58 -22.72
CA CYS A 11 -33.31 -43.02 -23.56
C CYS A 11 -32.54 -41.95 -22.75
N ILE A 12 -31.36 -42.30 -22.26
CA ILE A 12 -30.39 -41.35 -21.65
C ILE A 12 -29.72 -40.61 -22.79
N LEU A 13 -30.14 -39.37 -23.03
CA LEU A 13 -29.44 -38.41 -23.90
C LEU A 13 -28.18 -37.92 -23.20
N LEU A 14 -27.03 -38.48 -23.55
CA LEU A 14 -25.74 -37.96 -23.17
C LEU A 14 -25.46 -36.70 -24.00
N PRO A 15 -25.12 -35.56 -23.38
CA PRO A 15 -24.67 -34.40 -24.13
C PRO A 15 -23.32 -34.72 -24.78
N ALA A 16 -23.25 -34.67 -26.12
CA ALA A 16 -22.03 -34.77 -26.86
C ALA A 16 -21.12 -33.56 -26.49
N CYS A 17 -20.00 -33.81 -25.88
CA CYS A 17 -18.94 -32.81 -25.81
C CYS A 17 -18.45 -32.52 -27.22
N GLY A 18 -18.93 -31.40 -27.77
CA GLY A 18 -18.40 -30.87 -29.02
C GLY A 18 -16.94 -30.44 -28.85
N PRO A 19 -16.13 -30.50 -29.92
CA PRO A 19 -14.76 -30.04 -29.87
C PRO A 19 -14.73 -28.56 -29.51
N THR A 20 -14.04 -28.22 -28.45
CA THR A 20 -13.75 -26.84 -28.08
C THR A 20 -13.04 -26.15 -29.25
N PRO A 21 -13.51 -24.97 -29.70
CA PRO A 21 -12.81 -24.24 -30.74
C PRO A 21 -11.38 -23.93 -30.25
N PRO A 22 -10.37 -23.99 -31.11
CA PRO A 22 -9.02 -23.63 -30.73
C PRO A 22 -9.06 -22.18 -30.23
N HIS A 23 -8.62 -21.98 -29.01
CA HIS A 23 -8.39 -20.65 -28.48
C HIS A 23 -7.32 -20.04 -29.36
N GLY A 24 -7.73 -19.23 -30.32
CA GLY A 24 -6.83 -18.42 -31.12
C GLY A 24 -6.00 -17.59 -30.15
N GLY A 25 -4.78 -18.02 -29.94
CA GLY A 25 -3.80 -17.26 -29.20
C GLY A 25 -3.51 -15.98 -29.94
N ALA A 26 -4.34 -14.96 -29.72
CA ALA A 26 -3.87 -13.62 -29.89
C ALA A 26 -2.78 -13.46 -28.82
N THR A 27 -1.53 -13.61 -29.23
CA THR A 27 -0.39 -13.11 -28.49
C THR A 27 -0.51 -11.61 -28.45
N ALA A 28 -1.45 -11.10 -27.65
CA ALA A 28 -1.40 -9.74 -27.20
C ALA A 28 -0.09 -9.67 -26.41
N ALA A 29 0.89 -8.97 -26.97
CA ALA A 29 2.07 -8.60 -26.21
C ALA A 29 1.58 -8.06 -24.88
N PRO A 30 2.10 -8.54 -23.74
CA PRO A 30 1.70 -7.98 -22.46
C PRO A 30 1.85 -6.46 -22.57
N PRO A 31 0.86 -5.69 -22.09
CA PRO A 31 1.01 -4.25 -22.08
C PRO A 31 2.35 -3.95 -21.45
N ALA A 32 3.14 -3.13 -22.12
CA ALA A 32 4.41 -2.67 -21.57
C ALA A 32 4.03 -1.91 -20.28
N ILE A 33 3.95 -2.64 -19.17
CA ILE A 33 3.79 -2.06 -17.85
C ILE A 33 5.14 -1.44 -17.54
N ILE A 34 5.33 -0.23 -18.06
CA ILE A 34 6.41 0.63 -17.63
C ILE A 34 5.95 1.38 -16.37
N THR A 35 5.27 0.64 -15.49
CA THR A 35 5.15 1.09 -14.13
C THR A 35 6.25 0.35 -13.41
N ALA A 36 7.37 1.01 -13.22
CA ALA A 36 8.41 0.48 -12.38
C ALA A 36 7.79 0.22 -11.00
N VAL A 37 7.53 -1.04 -10.74
CA VAL A 37 7.06 -1.55 -9.45
C VAL A 37 8.32 -1.76 -8.63
N GLY A 38 8.65 -0.77 -7.82
CA GLY A 38 9.83 -0.80 -6.95
C GLY A 38 10.25 0.60 -6.55
N PRO A 39 11.16 0.73 -5.60
CA PRO A 39 11.77 2.01 -5.30
C PRO A 39 12.60 2.42 -6.51
N ILE A 40 11.98 3.20 -7.40
CA ILE A 40 12.74 3.90 -8.41
C ILE A 40 13.43 5.02 -7.65
N PRO A 41 14.75 5.13 -7.74
CA PRO A 41 15.40 6.38 -7.41
C PRO A 41 14.82 7.43 -8.37
N GLY A 42 13.81 8.16 -7.92
CA GLY A 42 13.36 9.35 -8.63
C GLY A 42 14.52 10.37 -8.64
N PRO A 43 14.49 11.36 -9.52
CA PRO A 43 15.40 12.48 -9.42
C PRO A 43 15.29 12.99 -7.98
N MET A 44 16.43 13.10 -7.30
CA MET A 44 16.47 13.67 -5.96
C MET A 44 15.69 14.98 -5.97
N PRO A 45 14.66 15.15 -5.15
CA PRO A 45 14.03 16.45 -5.05
C PRO A 45 15.13 17.44 -4.67
N ALA A 46 15.19 18.54 -5.41
CA ALA A 46 16.09 19.63 -5.07
C ALA A 46 15.95 19.89 -3.57
N SER A 47 17.01 19.64 -2.84
CA SER A 47 17.19 19.66 -1.39
C SER A 47 15.91 19.82 -0.58
N ALA A 48 15.66 18.89 0.35
CA ALA A 48 14.54 19.01 1.28
C ALA A 48 14.48 20.45 1.80
N PRO A 49 13.31 21.11 1.74
CA PRO A 49 13.19 22.47 2.23
C PRO A 49 13.80 22.57 3.63
N SER A 50 14.56 23.60 3.91
CA SER A 50 15.26 23.75 5.17
C SER A 50 14.27 23.86 6.34
N GLY A 51 14.10 22.75 7.06
CA GLY A 51 13.27 22.70 8.26
C GLY A 51 11.81 22.26 8.02
N ASN A 52 11.26 21.59 9.02
CA ASN A 52 9.86 21.19 9.04
C ASN A 52 9.01 22.38 9.50
N PRO A 53 8.10 22.90 8.64
CA PRO A 53 7.27 24.05 9.00
C PRO A 53 6.22 23.74 10.09
N TYR A 54 5.99 22.46 10.38
CA TYR A 54 4.97 21.99 11.32
C TYR A 54 5.53 21.43 12.63
N THR A 55 6.75 21.78 12.98
CA THR A 55 7.37 21.33 14.24
C THR A 55 6.46 21.65 15.43
N ASN A 56 6.07 20.63 16.20
CA ASN A 56 5.15 20.72 17.35
C ASN A 56 3.71 21.18 17.05
N ASP A 57 3.29 21.25 15.79
CA ASP A 57 1.91 21.59 15.42
C ASP A 57 0.99 20.37 15.62
N ARG A 58 0.06 20.45 16.58
CA ARG A 58 -0.88 19.37 16.89
C ARG A 58 -1.88 19.10 15.78
N THR A 59 -2.28 20.12 15.04
CA THR A 59 -3.17 19.97 13.89
C THR A 59 -2.47 19.19 12.80
N ALA A 60 -1.25 19.57 12.47
CA ALA A 60 -0.44 18.86 11.49
C ALA A 60 -0.13 17.41 11.91
N MET A 61 0.05 17.13 13.21
CA MET A 61 0.18 15.76 13.72
C MET A 61 -1.08 14.95 13.45
N GLY A 62 -2.27 15.51 13.69
CA GLY A 62 -3.55 14.86 13.40
C GLY A 62 -3.75 14.59 11.92
N GLU A 63 -3.47 15.57 11.08
CA GLU A 63 -3.53 15.43 9.62
C GLU A 63 -2.50 14.41 9.11
N GLY A 64 -1.29 14.44 9.62
CA GLY A 64 -0.25 13.47 9.30
C GLY A 64 -0.66 12.04 9.65
N ARG A 65 -1.36 11.84 10.76
CA ARG A 65 -1.93 10.55 11.11
C ARG A 65 -3.01 10.10 10.11
N GLN A 66 -3.88 11.00 9.69
CA GLN A 66 -4.89 10.68 8.67
C GLN A 66 -4.22 10.30 7.34
N LEU A 67 -3.19 11.03 6.93
CA LEU A 67 -2.40 10.71 5.75
C LEU A 67 -1.72 9.35 5.87
N PHE A 68 -1.17 9.01 7.03
CA PHE A 68 -0.53 7.72 7.30
C PHE A 68 -1.47 6.54 7.07
N VAL A 69 -2.74 6.67 7.48
CA VAL A 69 -3.78 5.67 7.23
C VAL A 69 -4.24 5.71 5.77
N ARG A 70 -4.56 6.90 5.27
CA ARG A 70 -5.11 7.10 3.92
C ARG A 70 -4.20 6.58 2.81
N PHE A 71 -2.90 6.77 2.93
CA PHE A 71 -1.90 6.31 1.98
C PHE A 71 -1.36 4.92 2.32
N ASN A 72 -2.02 4.21 3.23
CA ASN A 72 -1.69 2.83 3.62
C ASN A 72 -0.24 2.64 4.12
N CYS A 73 0.35 3.66 4.70
CA CYS A 73 1.65 3.52 5.39
C CYS A 73 1.53 2.48 6.53
N SER A 74 0.35 2.45 7.16
CA SER A 74 -0.01 1.48 8.20
C SER A 74 0.03 0.03 7.73
N GLY A 75 -0.18 -0.25 6.43
CA GLY A 75 -0.11 -1.60 5.88
C GLY A 75 1.27 -2.25 6.01
N CYS A 76 2.31 -1.44 5.91
CA CYS A 76 3.69 -1.90 6.09
C CYS A 76 4.23 -1.62 7.49
N HIS A 77 3.97 -0.44 8.04
CA HIS A 77 4.52 0.01 9.33
C HIS A 77 3.64 -0.33 10.55
N GLY A 78 2.51 -1.00 10.32
CA GLY A 78 1.53 -1.33 11.37
C GLY A 78 0.57 -0.19 11.70
N GLY A 79 -0.64 -0.51 12.16
CA GLY A 79 -1.72 0.45 12.40
C GLY A 79 -1.37 1.56 13.40
N ARG A 80 -0.46 1.27 14.33
CA ARG A 80 0.12 2.22 15.28
C ARG A 80 1.60 2.49 15.03
N ALA A 81 2.07 2.26 13.81
CA ALA A 81 3.46 2.43 13.41
C ALA A 81 4.47 1.60 14.22
N GLY A 82 4.03 0.47 14.79
CA GLY A 82 4.86 -0.43 15.61
C GLY A 82 5.65 -1.46 14.81
N GLY A 83 5.66 -1.35 13.49
CA GLY A 83 6.34 -2.30 12.61
C GLY A 83 5.41 -3.36 12.05
N GLY A 84 5.91 -4.08 11.07
CA GLY A 84 5.25 -5.15 10.34
C GLY A 84 6.18 -5.60 9.23
N MET A 85 5.76 -5.47 7.99
CA MET A 85 6.61 -5.68 6.81
C MET A 85 7.72 -4.62 6.73
N GLY A 86 7.40 -3.38 7.10
CA GLY A 86 8.36 -2.29 7.29
C GLY A 86 8.81 -2.20 8.75
N PRO A 87 9.90 -1.47 9.03
CA PRO A 87 10.42 -1.29 10.37
C PRO A 87 9.43 -0.55 11.27
N SER A 88 9.56 -0.75 12.58
CA SER A 88 8.90 0.09 13.57
C SER A 88 9.35 1.55 13.40
N LEU A 89 8.41 2.46 13.54
CA LEU A 89 8.69 3.90 13.60
C LEU A 89 8.60 4.41 15.06
N ARG A 90 8.48 3.49 16.01
CA ARG A 90 8.30 3.77 17.43
C ARG A 90 9.50 3.41 18.29
N ASP A 91 10.48 2.72 17.77
CA ASP A 91 11.71 2.39 18.48
C ASP A 91 12.78 3.46 18.28
N VAL A 92 13.97 3.19 18.80
CA VAL A 92 15.11 4.10 18.70
C VAL A 92 16.04 3.76 17.54
N ASP A 93 15.75 2.67 16.84
CA ASP A 93 16.60 2.12 15.78
C ASP A 93 16.21 2.68 14.42
N TRP A 94 16.88 3.72 13.99
CA TRP A 94 16.61 4.41 12.73
C TRP A 94 17.64 4.06 11.66
N LEU A 95 17.24 3.24 10.69
CA LEU A 95 18.14 2.78 9.61
C LEU A 95 18.65 3.92 8.71
N TYR A 96 17.83 4.95 8.50
CA TYR A 96 18.12 6.03 7.56
C TYR A 96 18.12 7.42 8.23
N GLY A 97 18.31 7.42 9.54
CA GLY A 97 18.31 8.62 10.35
C GLY A 97 16.91 9.08 10.79
N HIS A 98 16.87 9.89 11.86
CA HIS A 98 15.66 10.25 12.60
C HIS A 98 15.36 11.76 12.59
N ASN A 99 16.21 12.58 11.97
CA ASN A 99 15.87 14.01 11.84
C ASN A 99 14.81 14.23 10.77
N ASP A 100 14.15 15.38 10.82
CA ASP A 100 13.02 15.68 9.97
C ASP A 100 13.34 15.56 8.48
N ALA A 101 14.49 16.06 8.04
CA ALA A 101 14.93 16.00 6.66
C ALA A 101 15.20 14.56 6.18
N GLN A 102 15.76 13.71 7.07
CA GLN A 102 16.03 12.31 6.75
C GLN A 102 14.74 11.48 6.66
N ILE A 103 13.77 11.74 7.52
CA ILE A 103 12.45 11.10 7.45
C ILE A 103 11.71 11.58 6.19
N PHE A 104 11.76 12.88 5.90
CA PHE A 104 11.21 13.45 4.67
C PHE A 104 11.79 12.76 3.43
N SER A 105 13.10 12.70 3.33
CA SER A 105 13.81 12.03 2.23
C SER A 105 13.43 10.55 2.13
N SER A 106 13.29 9.85 3.25
CA SER A 106 12.86 8.45 3.27
C SER A 106 11.48 8.24 2.67
N ILE A 107 10.55 9.15 2.91
CA ILE A 107 9.20 9.10 2.35
C ILE A 107 9.23 9.45 0.86
N VAL A 108 9.89 10.53 0.49
CA VAL A 108 9.90 11.04 -0.88
C VAL A 108 10.63 10.09 -1.83
N GLU A 109 11.81 9.61 -1.44
CA GLU A 109 12.67 8.78 -2.28
C GLU A 109 12.33 7.30 -2.21
N GLY A 110 11.68 6.85 -1.12
CA GLY A 110 11.57 5.43 -0.81
C GLY A 110 12.90 4.84 -0.33
N ARG A 111 12.90 3.53 -0.08
CA ARG A 111 14.13 2.81 0.36
C ARG A 111 14.23 1.45 -0.32
N ALA A 112 15.44 1.03 -0.61
CA ALA A 112 15.74 -0.15 -1.42
C ALA A 112 15.13 -1.47 -0.91
N HIS A 113 14.83 -1.56 0.38
CA HIS A 113 14.25 -2.76 0.99
C HIS A 113 12.70 -2.79 0.95
N GLY A 114 12.10 -2.18 -0.06
CA GLY A 114 10.67 -2.32 -0.35
C GLY A 114 9.79 -1.13 0.03
N MET A 115 10.33 -0.05 0.59
CA MET A 115 9.55 1.17 0.78
C MET A 115 9.48 1.96 -0.54
N PRO A 116 8.28 2.12 -1.13
CA PRO A 116 8.14 2.84 -2.39
C PRO A 116 8.41 4.32 -2.22
N SER A 117 8.79 4.98 -3.32
CA SER A 117 8.84 6.44 -3.39
C SER A 117 7.42 7.02 -3.41
N TRP A 118 7.20 8.10 -2.67
CA TRP A 118 5.91 8.79 -2.57
C TRP A 118 5.90 10.17 -3.22
N ASN A 119 6.99 10.57 -3.90
CA ASN A 119 7.16 11.90 -4.49
C ASN A 119 6.09 12.31 -5.52
N THR A 120 5.49 11.32 -6.21
CA THR A 120 4.44 11.56 -7.21
C THR A 120 3.02 11.51 -6.64
N ARG A 121 2.85 11.08 -5.39
CA ARG A 121 1.56 10.86 -4.75
C ARG A 121 1.29 11.79 -3.56
N LEU A 122 2.33 12.33 -2.97
CA LEU A 122 2.27 13.23 -1.82
C LEU A 122 2.91 14.57 -2.18
N THR A 123 2.25 15.64 -1.79
CA THR A 123 2.85 16.97 -1.88
C THR A 123 3.89 17.13 -0.75
N PRO A 124 4.88 18.03 -0.92
CA PRO A 124 5.85 18.32 0.15
C PRO A 124 5.18 18.71 1.49
N ASP A 125 4.07 19.44 1.43
CA ASP A 125 3.26 19.80 2.59
C ASP A 125 2.73 18.55 3.34
N GLN A 126 2.15 17.61 2.59
CA GLN A 126 1.66 16.35 3.15
C GLN A 126 2.78 15.50 3.74
N VAL A 127 3.95 15.49 3.10
CA VAL A 127 5.13 14.77 3.63
C VAL A 127 5.57 15.39 4.95
N TRP A 128 5.63 16.71 5.07
CA TRP A 128 5.98 17.37 6.33
C TRP A 128 4.99 17.07 7.46
N LYS A 129 3.70 16.99 7.17
CA LYS A 129 2.69 16.57 8.15
C LYS A 129 2.90 15.11 8.59
N LEU A 130 3.24 14.22 7.65
CA LEU A 130 3.63 12.84 7.99
C LEU A 130 4.88 12.81 8.88
N VAL A 131 5.91 13.59 8.57
CA VAL A 131 7.11 13.71 9.41
C VAL A 131 6.73 14.16 10.82
N THR A 132 5.90 15.19 10.93
CA THR A 132 5.43 15.71 12.22
C THR A 132 4.67 14.65 13.02
N TYR A 133 3.80 13.87 12.38
CA TYR A 133 3.13 12.74 13.02
C TYR A 133 4.13 11.66 13.47
N ILE A 134 5.04 11.23 12.62
CA ILE A 134 6.04 10.21 12.94
C ILE A 134 6.91 10.65 14.12
N LYS A 135 7.32 11.90 14.16
CA LYS A 135 8.08 12.48 15.28
C LYS A 135 7.28 12.58 16.58
N SER A 136 5.96 12.64 16.49
CA SER A 136 5.08 12.68 17.66
C SER A 136 4.88 11.31 18.33
N LEU A 137 5.17 10.22 17.63
CA LEU A 137 4.99 8.86 18.14
C LEU A 137 5.78 8.67 19.45
N ARG A 138 5.14 8.02 20.43
CA ARG A 138 5.67 7.82 21.80
C ARG A 138 5.87 9.09 22.62
N THR A 139 5.40 10.21 22.15
CA THR A 139 5.39 11.47 22.91
C THR A 139 4.00 11.75 23.50
N ARG A 140 3.89 12.74 24.38
CA ARG A 140 2.60 13.20 24.92
C ARG A 140 1.69 13.84 23.86
N ASN A 141 2.25 14.17 22.72
CA ASN A 141 1.56 14.83 21.61
C ASN A 141 1.06 13.83 20.55
N GLU A 142 1.31 12.53 20.74
CA GLU A 142 0.85 11.50 19.80
C GLU A 142 -0.68 11.55 19.67
N PRO A 143 -1.23 11.75 18.46
CA PRO A 143 -2.66 11.74 18.25
C PRO A 143 -3.25 10.38 18.64
N GLN A 144 -4.25 10.38 19.50
CA GLN A 144 -4.93 9.15 19.90
C GLN A 144 -5.61 8.48 18.71
N ALA A 145 -5.59 7.16 18.68
CA ALA A 145 -6.39 6.43 17.71
C ALA A 145 -7.87 6.78 17.92
N PRO A 146 -8.66 7.01 16.85
CA PRO A 146 -10.09 7.06 17.02
C PRO A 146 -10.53 5.75 17.69
N PRO A 147 -11.57 5.77 18.54
CA PRO A 147 -12.16 4.55 19.06
C PRO A 147 -12.50 3.64 17.87
N THR A 148 -12.14 2.39 17.95
CA THR A 148 -12.58 1.37 17.00
C THR A 148 -14.09 1.22 17.15
N GLU A 149 -14.86 1.58 16.11
CA GLU A 149 -16.27 1.23 15.99
C GLU A 149 -16.45 -0.29 15.90
#